data_3825f663dda6dc15209c061c6b4f5790
#
_entry.id   3825f663dda6dc15209c061c6b4f5790
#
_cell.length_a   1.000
_cell.length_b   1.000
_cell.length_c   1.000
_cell.angle_alpha   90.00
_cell.angle_beta   90.00
_cell.angle_gamma   90.00
#
_symmetry.space_group_name_H-M   'P 1'
#
loop_
_entity.id
_entity.type
_entity.pdbx_description
1 polymer ?
#
loop_
_entity_poly.entity_id
_entity_poly.type
_entity_poly.pdbx_seq_one_letter_code
_entity_poly.pdbx_strand_id
1 'polypeptide(L)'
;MEFAINGAVKNVCLFGDSVMKGIVVDKEHSPEDSIKYKISDMGFAARCRRSLGIELENFARFGGRVTHGMKFVQRHADRIKAADYVLFEYGGNDCDYNWAEISSRPDDFHQPNVPIDQFGEKYHELISTVKAMGVRPVLLTLPVLDPVRYFKFLSRGLNGENILKWLHGSVLNIDRWHERYNMEVMRLGVLTHTPVIDITSVFLERRNYSDYLCEDGIHPNEEGHRLIEEAIIDYLKREKMIA
;
A
#
# COMPACT_ATOMS: atom_id res chain seq x y z
N MET A 1 -3.97 -24.33 -3.62
CA MET A 1 -4.94 -24.61 -4.70
C MET A 1 -4.50 -23.75 -5.86
N GLU A 2 -4.23 -24.30 -7.03
CA GLU A 2 -3.90 -23.53 -8.23
C GLU A 2 -5.20 -23.12 -8.91
N PHE A 3 -5.32 -21.84 -9.28
CA PHE A 3 -6.45 -21.31 -10.02
C PHE A 3 -6.11 -21.25 -11.52
N ALA A 4 -7.00 -21.74 -12.36
CA ALA A 4 -6.85 -21.59 -13.80
C ALA A 4 -7.32 -20.19 -14.22
N ILE A 5 -6.41 -19.39 -14.79
CA ILE A 5 -6.76 -18.10 -15.38
C ILE A 5 -7.36 -18.34 -16.76
N ASN A 6 -8.52 -17.75 -17.04
CA ASN A 6 -9.22 -17.86 -18.34
C ASN A 6 -8.45 -17.10 -19.44
N GLY A 7 -7.22 -17.55 -19.73
CA GLY A 7 -6.45 -17.25 -20.94
C GLY A 7 -5.90 -15.83 -21.16
N ALA A 8 -6.26 -14.84 -20.30
CA ALA A 8 -6.03 -13.43 -20.63
C ALA A 8 -4.96 -12.71 -19.78
N VAL A 9 -4.56 -13.23 -18.62
CA VAL A 9 -3.58 -12.55 -17.74
C VAL A 9 -2.35 -13.43 -17.61
N LYS A 10 -1.21 -12.93 -18.08
CA LYS A 10 0.08 -13.65 -17.98
C LYS A 10 1.13 -12.81 -17.27
N ASN A 11 1.20 -11.53 -17.59
CA ASN A 11 2.27 -10.63 -17.15
C ASN A 11 1.67 -9.42 -16.42
N VAL A 12 2.10 -9.17 -15.20
CA VAL A 12 1.61 -8.06 -14.39
C VAL A 12 2.80 -7.29 -13.80
N CYS A 13 2.80 -5.97 -13.96
CA CYS A 13 3.76 -5.08 -13.31
C CYS A 13 3.17 -4.48 -12.04
N LEU A 14 3.93 -4.47 -10.96
CA LEU A 14 3.54 -3.94 -9.66
C LEU A 14 4.33 -2.68 -9.34
N PHE A 15 3.64 -1.59 -8.99
CA PHE A 15 4.23 -0.33 -8.55
C PHE A 15 3.56 0.11 -7.25
N GLY A 16 4.36 0.49 -6.28
CA GLY A 16 3.84 0.88 -4.97
C GLY A 16 4.94 1.03 -3.95
N ASP A 17 4.57 0.82 -2.72
CA ASP A 17 5.45 0.99 -1.58
C ASP A 17 5.92 -0.35 -0.95
N SER A 18 6.13 -0.35 0.36
CA SER A 18 6.60 -1.51 1.11
C SER A 18 5.57 -2.64 1.17
N VAL A 19 4.29 -2.32 1.16
CA VAL A 19 3.20 -3.33 1.16
C VAL A 19 3.21 -4.10 -0.16
N MET A 20 3.22 -3.38 -1.28
CA MET A 20 3.33 -3.97 -2.62
C MET A 20 4.61 -4.79 -2.77
N LYS A 21 5.70 -4.36 -2.11
CA LYS A 21 6.98 -5.06 -2.14
C LYS A 21 6.98 -6.34 -1.31
N GLY A 22 6.02 -6.54 -0.42
CA GLY A 22 5.95 -7.70 0.48
C GLY A 22 6.88 -7.58 1.70
N ILE A 23 7.05 -6.35 2.21
CA ILE A 23 7.87 -6.10 3.40
C ILE A 23 7.14 -6.56 4.66
N VAL A 24 7.87 -7.25 5.52
CA VAL A 24 7.46 -7.62 6.88
C VAL A 24 8.57 -7.28 7.88
N VAL A 25 8.22 -7.24 9.16
CA VAL A 25 9.23 -7.12 10.24
C VAL A 25 10.03 -8.42 10.31
N ASP A 26 11.36 -8.29 10.33
CA ASP A 26 12.27 -9.41 10.54
C ASP A 26 12.50 -9.62 12.05
N LYS A 27 11.65 -10.44 12.65
CA LYS A 27 11.69 -10.71 14.11
C LYS A 27 12.97 -11.39 14.55
N GLU A 28 13.61 -12.18 13.69
CA GLU A 28 14.81 -12.94 14.02
C GLU A 28 16.06 -12.05 14.13
N HIS A 29 16.08 -10.95 13.36
CA HIS A 29 17.24 -10.07 13.29
C HIS A 29 16.97 -8.65 13.82
N SER A 30 15.78 -8.41 14.41
CA SER A 30 15.43 -7.14 15.05
C SER A 30 16.01 -7.10 16.48
N PRO A 31 16.88 -6.12 16.82
CA PRO A 31 17.24 -5.84 18.19
C PRO A 31 16.04 -5.39 19.02
N GLU A 32 16.11 -5.49 20.36
CA GLU A 32 15.00 -5.09 21.24
C GLU A 32 14.52 -3.65 21.01
N ASP A 33 15.47 -2.74 20.67
CA ASP A 33 15.18 -1.30 20.51
C ASP A 33 14.97 -0.85 19.06
N SER A 34 15.07 -1.74 18.07
CA SER A 34 14.92 -1.36 16.66
C SER A 34 14.20 -2.43 15.84
N ILE A 35 13.44 -1.99 14.84
CA ILE A 35 12.77 -2.89 13.91
C ILE A 35 13.60 -2.98 12.62
N LYS A 36 13.93 -4.20 12.22
CA LYS A 36 14.46 -4.50 10.88
C LYS A 36 13.37 -5.07 10.00
N TYR A 37 13.52 -4.87 8.72
CA TYR A 37 12.56 -5.32 7.72
C TYR A 37 13.21 -6.28 6.73
N LYS A 38 12.41 -7.21 6.22
CA LYS A 38 12.79 -8.10 5.13
C LYS A 38 11.67 -8.21 4.10
N ILE A 39 12.02 -8.61 2.88
CA ILE A 39 11.02 -9.03 1.89
C ILE A 39 10.64 -10.46 2.24
N SER A 40 9.35 -10.73 2.42
CA SER A 40 8.85 -12.07 2.70
C SER A 40 8.51 -12.83 1.42
N ASP A 41 8.94 -14.08 1.34
CA ASP A 41 8.48 -15.02 0.31
C ASP A 41 6.98 -15.36 0.46
N MET A 42 6.38 -14.99 1.59
CA MET A 42 4.95 -15.08 1.88
C MET A 42 4.22 -13.75 1.66
N GLY A 43 4.87 -12.73 1.08
CA GLY A 43 4.24 -11.49 0.63
C GLY A 43 3.16 -11.78 -0.42
N PHE A 44 2.09 -10.98 -0.47
CA PHE A 44 0.93 -11.26 -1.32
C PHE A 44 1.30 -11.41 -2.81
N ALA A 45 2.24 -10.63 -3.32
CA ALA A 45 2.71 -10.74 -4.70
C ALA A 45 3.33 -12.12 -4.98
N ALA A 46 4.20 -12.61 -4.09
CA ALA A 46 4.81 -13.94 -4.22
C ALA A 46 3.76 -15.05 -4.09
N ARG A 47 2.74 -14.87 -3.25
CA ARG A 47 1.61 -15.79 -3.09
C ARG A 47 0.74 -15.82 -4.35
N CYS A 48 0.33 -14.65 -4.88
CA CYS A 48 -0.44 -14.56 -6.12
C CYS A 48 0.30 -15.18 -7.32
N ARG A 49 1.62 -14.96 -7.42
CA ARG A 49 2.43 -15.61 -8.46
C ARG A 49 2.32 -17.13 -8.41
N ARG A 50 2.37 -17.73 -7.21
CA ARG A 50 2.26 -19.18 -7.03
C ARG A 50 0.85 -19.71 -7.26
N SER A 51 -0.17 -19.03 -6.69
CA SER A 51 -1.56 -19.50 -6.74
C SER A 51 -2.23 -19.29 -8.10
N LEU A 52 -1.84 -18.25 -8.83
CA LEU A 52 -2.42 -17.87 -10.12
C LEU A 52 -1.58 -18.32 -11.32
N GLY A 53 -0.33 -18.73 -11.11
CA GLY A 53 0.58 -19.14 -12.20
C GLY A 53 0.92 -17.99 -13.17
N ILE A 54 0.95 -16.72 -12.68
CA ILE A 54 1.24 -15.53 -13.48
C ILE A 54 2.66 -15.03 -13.23
N GLU A 55 3.21 -14.30 -14.21
CA GLU A 55 4.47 -13.59 -14.04
C GLU A 55 4.21 -12.20 -13.45
N LEU A 56 4.85 -11.93 -12.30
CA LEU A 56 4.79 -10.66 -11.61
C LEU A 56 6.16 -9.98 -11.59
N GLU A 57 6.24 -8.79 -12.16
CA GLU A 57 7.43 -7.94 -12.06
C GLU A 57 7.17 -6.84 -11.04
N ASN A 58 7.87 -6.92 -9.91
CA ASN A 58 7.65 -6.03 -8.78
C ASN A 58 8.68 -4.88 -8.76
N PHE A 59 8.24 -3.68 -9.15
CA PHE A 59 9.00 -2.43 -9.16
C PHE A 59 8.74 -1.56 -7.93
N ALA A 60 7.97 -2.04 -6.96
CA ALA A 60 7.64 -1.34 -5.73
C ALA A 60 8.89 -1.07 -4.87
N ARG A 61 8.83 -0.04 -4.04
CA ARG A 61 9.96 0.40 -3.21
C ARG A 61 9.52 0.65 -1.77
N PHE A 62 10.39 0.28 -0.84
CA PHE A 62 10.25 0.69 0.56
C PHE A 62 10.18 2.22 0.64
N GLY A 63 9.18 2.76 1.35
CA GLY A 63 8.94 4.21 1.44
C GLY A 63 8.49 4.85 0.10
N GLY A 64 7.96 4.05 -0.83
CA GLY A 64 7.48 4.52 -2.14
C GLY A 64 6.36 5.54 -2.00
N ARG A 65 6.41 6.62 -2.79
CA ARG A 65 5.37 7.66 -2.88
C ARG A 65 4.94 7.84 -4.33
N VAL A 66 3.71 8.27 -4.53
CA VAL A 66 3.15 8.51 -5.86
C VAL A 66 3.97 9.50 -6.68
N THR A 67 4.57 10.50 -6.04
CA THR A 67 5.43 11.50 -6.69
C THR A 67 6.68 10.91 -7.36
N HIS A 68 7.15 9.75 -6.89
CA HIS A 68 8.24 9.02 -7.53
C HIS A 68 7.75 8.03 -8.60
N GLY A 69 6.46 7.70 -8.57
CA GLY A 69 5.85 6.70 -9.44
C GLY A 69 6.08 6.98 -10.92
N MET A 70 5.92 8.24 -11.36
CA MET A 70 6.10 8.63 -12.77
C MET A 70 7.50 8.29 -13.29
N LYS A 71 8.54 8.59 -12.51
CA LYS A 71 9.93 8.26 -12.88
C LYS A 71 10.14 6.75 -13.06
N PHE A 72 9.47 5.95 -12.21
CA PHE A 72 9.58 4.49 -12.31
C PHE A 72 8.78 3.93 -13.48
N VAL A 73 7.57 4.43 -13.71
CA VAL A 73 6.75 4.08 -14.86
C VAL A 73 7.52 4.38 -16.16
N GLN A 74 8.12 5.55 -16.30
CA GLN A 74 8.92 5.91 -17.47
C GLN A 74 10.15 5.01 -17.63
N ARG A 75 10.87 4.72 -16.54
CA ARG A 75 12.05 3.85 -16.55
C ARG A 75 11.74 2.42 -17.01
N HIS A 76 10.57 1.93 -16.69
CA HIS A 76 10.13 0.57 -16.98
C HIS A 76 9.07 0.50 -18.10
N ALA A 77 8.99 1.53 -18.94
CA ALA A 77 7.97 1.65 -19.97
C ALA A 77 7.89 0.43 -20.92
N ASP A 78 9.03 -0.15 -21.30
CA ASP A 78 9.05 -1.32 -22.19
C ASP A 78 8.49 -2.57 -21.50
N ARG A 79 8.75 -2.72 -20.20
CA ARG A 79 8.19 -3.83 -19.39
C ARG A 79 6.68 -3.65 -19.22
N ILE A 80 6.25 -2.41 -18.95
CA ILE A 80 4.83 -2.05 -18.85
C ILE A 80 4.11 -2.37 -20.15
N LYS A 81 4.64 -1.95 -21.30
CA LYS A 81 4.02 -2.21 -22.62
C LYS A 81 3.88 -3.70 -22.96
N ALA A 82 4.74 -4.56 -22.34
CA ALA A 82 4.67 -6.00 -22.49
C ALA A 82 3.74 -6.67 -21.45
N ALA A 83 3.22 -5.91 -20.50
CA ALA A 83 2.34 -6.42 -19.45
C ALA A 83 0.86 -6.33 -19.87
N ASP A 84 0.03 -7.21 -19.32
CA ASP A 84 -1.43 -7.19 -19.47
C ASP A 84 -2.06 -6.15 -18.52
N TYR A 85 -1.48 -6.02 -17.31
CA TYR A 85 -1.95 -5.13 -16.25
C TYR A 85 -0.80 -4.46 -15.50
N VAL A 86 -1.09 -3.28 -14.97
CA VAL A 86 -0.24 -2.60 -13.98
C VAL A 86 -1.06 -2.41 -12.71
N LEU A 87 -0.61 -2.95 -11.59
CA LEU A 87 -1.19 -2.73 -10.28
C LEU A 87 -0.45 -1.59 -9.57
N PHE A 88 -1.23 -0.65 -9.04
CA PHE A 88 -0.73 0.46 -8.23
C PHE A 88 -1.26 0.37 -6.80
N GLU A 89 -0.37 0.57 -5.84
CA GLU A 89 -0.70 0.75 -4.42
C GLU A 89 0.20 1.84 -3.86
N TYR A 90 -0.35 3.03 -3.67
CA TYR A 90 0.29 4.21 -3.09
C TYR A 90 -0.68 4.90 -2.15
N GLY A 91 -0.17 5.53 -1.12
CA GLY A 91 -0.94 6.33 -0.18
C GLY A 91 -0.41 6.28 1.24
N GLY A 92 0.04 5.10 1.73
CA GLY A 92 0.52 4.95 3.10
C GLY A 92 1.71 5.86 3.43
N ASN A 93 2.71 5.93 2.54
CA ASN A 93 3.84 6.86 2.72
C ASN A 93 3.51 8.29 2.29
N ASP A 94 2.53 8.47 1.41
CA ASP A 94 2.11 9.80 0.94
C ASP A 94 1.40 10.57 2.04
N CYS A 95 0.52 9.91 2.79
CA CYS A 95 -0.23 10.50 3.90
C CYS A 95 0.61 10.71 5.17
N ASP A 96 1.76 10.08 5.27
CA ASP A 96 2.61 10.13 6.45
C ASP A 96 3.32 11.49 6.61
N TYR A 97 3.84 11.76 7.81
CA TYR A 97 4.41 13.05 8.18
C TYR A 97 5.88 12.93 8.61
N ASN A 98 6.55 14.07 8.69
CA ASN A 98 7.84 14.19 9.37
C ASN A 98 7.61 14.26 10.90
N TRP A 99 7.51 13.11 11.54
CA TRP A 99 7.23 13.01 12.97
C TRP A 99 8.30 13.63 13.87
N ALA A 100 9.56 13.64 13.42
CA ALA A 100 10.64 14.31 14.17
C ALA A 100 10.44 15.84 14.18
N GLU A 101 9.95 16.40 13.09
CA GLU A 101 9.64 17.83 13.00
C GLU A 101 8.43 18.19 13.86
N ILE A 102 7.35 17.41 13.80
CA ILE A 102 6.18 17.56 14.66
C ILE A 102 6.56 17.45 16.14
N SER A 103 7.37 16.45 16.48
CA SER A 103 7.87 16.26 17.85
C SER A 103 8.64 17.46 18.39
N SER A 104 9.39 18.14 17.53
CA SER A 104 10.19 19.32 17.93
C SER A 104 9.40 20.63 17.91
N ARG A 105 8.39 20.76 17.05
CA ARG A 105 7.62 21.98 16.83
C ARG A 105 6.12 21.67 16.65
N PRO A 106 5.41 21.19 17.71
CA PRO A 106 4.04 20.70 17.60
C PRO A 106 2.99 21.80 17.30
N ASP A 107 3.35 23.06 17.46
CA ASP A 107 2.44 24.20 17.23
C ASP A 107 2.58 24.79 15.81
N ASP A 108 3.58 24.33 15.05
CA ASP A 108 3.78 24.75 13.67
C ASP A 108 2.78 24.03 12.73
N PHE A 109 2.61 24.61 11.54
CA PHE A 109 1.87 23.95 10.48
C PHE A 109 2.73 22.86 9.83
N HIS A 110 2.22 21.63 9.78
CA HIS A 110 2.88 20.49 9.15
C HIS A 110 2.02 19.95 8.01
N GLN A 111 2.68 19.63 6.91
CA GLN A 111 2.05 18.97 5.77
C GLN A 111 2.45 17.48 5.72
N PRO A 112 1.56 16.61 5.19
CA PRO A 112 1.95 15.24 4.90
C PRO A 112 3.05 15.22 3.83
N ASN A 113 3.71 14.09 3.68
CA ASN A 113 4.77 13.90 2.69
C ASN A 113 4.33 14.28 1.28
N VAL A 114 3.07 14.00 0.93
CA VAL A 114 2.44 14.43 -0.33
C VAL A 114 1.03 14.91 0.01
N PRO A 115 0.75 16.23 -0.06
CA PRO A 115 -0.60 16.77 0.16
C PRO A 115 -1.64 16.09 -0.72
N ILE A 116 -2.86 15.93 -0.19
CA ILE A 116 -3.89 15.09 -0.82
C ILE A 116 -4.27 15.52 -2.24
N ASP A 117 -4.29 16.83 -2.50
CA ASP A 117 -4.57 17.34 -3.85
C ASP A 117 -3.45 16.94 -4.82
N GLN A 118 -2.19 17.11 -4.41
CA GLN A 118 -1.03 16.67 -5.19
C GLN A 118 -1.00 15.14 -5.35
N PHE A 119 -1.40 14.39 -4.32
CA PHE A 119 -1.52 12.94 -4.39
C PHE A 119 -2.52 12.54 -5.48
N GLY A 120 -3.72 13.13 -5.47
CA GLY A 120 -4.75 12.88 -6.46
C GLY A 120 -4.30 13.21 -7.89
N GLU A 121 -3.68 14.38 -8.10
CA GLU A 121 -3.14 14.81 -9.39
C GLU A 121 -2.08 13.84 -9.93
N LYS A 122 -1.08 13.49 -9.09
CA LYS A 122 0.02 12.60 -9.49
C LYS A 122 -0.46 11.18 -9.75
N TYR A 123 -1.40 10.69 -8.96
CA TYR A 123 -1.94 9.36 -9.19
C TYR A 123 -2.78 9.31 -10.48
N HIS A 124 -3.58 10.34 -10.74
CA HIS A 124 -4.32 10.47 -12.01
C HIS A 124 -3.35 10.50 -13.21
N GLU A 125 -2.22 11.20 -13.09
CA GLU A 125 -1.18 11.25 -14.12
C GLU A 125 -0.58 9.86 -14.39
N LEU A 126 -0.27 9.07 -13.34
CA LEU A 126 0.21 7.69 -13.45
C LEU A 126 -0.80 6.80 -14.19
N ILE A 127 -2.06 6.84 -13.78
CA ILE A 127 -3.14 6.06 -14.40
C ILE A 127 -3.25 6.40 -15.90
N SER A 128 -3.28 7.68 -16.20
CA SER A 128 -3.41 8.17 -17.59
C SER A 128 -2.22 7.77 -18.45
N THR A 129 -1.01 7.82 -17.89
CA THR A 129 0.23 7.43 -18.58
C THR A 129 0.22 5.95 -18.94
N VAL A 130 -0.18 5.07 -18.02
CA VAL A 130 -0.27 3.63 -18.29
C VAL A 130 -1.36 3.32 -19.32
N LYS A 131 -2.52 3.98 -19.23
CA LYS A 131 -3.58 3.86 -20.24
C LYS A 131 -3.11 4.30 -21.63
N ALA A 132 -2.33 5.37 -21.72
CA ALA A 132 -1.76 5.85 -22.98
C ALA A 132 -0.72 4.87 -23.58
N MET A 133 -0.12 3.99 -22.76
CA MET A 133 0.73 2.90 -23.24
C MET A 133 -0.08 1.69 -23.77
N GLY A 134 -1.41 1.73 -23.69
CA GLY A 134 -2.29 0.63 -24.09
C GLY A 134 -2.43 -0.48 -23.06
N VAL A 135 -1.98 -0.26 -21.81
CA VAL A 135 -2.01 -1.24 -20.71
C VAL A 135 -3.10 -0.88 -19.72
N ARG A 136 -3.66 -1.87 -19.04
CA ARG A 136 -4.76 -1.71 -18.08
C ARG A 136 -4.22 -1.45 -16.69
N PRO A 137 -4.40 -0.24 -16.10
CA PRO A 137 -4.10 -0.01 -14.69
C PRO A 137 -5.20 -0.59 -13.81
N VAL A 138 -4.81 -1.05 -12.62
CA VAL A 138 -5.68 -1.47 -11.53
C VAL A 138 -5.13 -0.84 -10.26
N LEU A 139 -6.01 -0.29 -9.42
CA LEU A 139 -5.64 0.28 -8.14
C LEU A 139 -5.92 -0.73 -7.02
N LEU A 140 -5.10 -0.71 -5.99
CA LEU A 140 -5.43 -1.35 -4.72
C LEU A 140 -5.75 -0.26 -3.71
N THR A 141 -6.77 -0.48 -2.88
CA THR A 141 -6.96 0.34 -1.68
C THR A 141 -5.80 0.13 -0.71
N LEU A 142 -5.71 0.93 0.34
CA LEU A 142 -4.66 0.80 1.35
C LEU A 142 -5.04 -0.29 2.37
N PRO A 143 -4.10 -1.09 2.88
CA PRO A 143 -4.38 -1.91 4.05
C PRO A 143 -4.65 -1.01 5.25
N VAL A 144 -5.36 -1.54 6.25
CA VAL A 144 -5.59 -0.82 7.51
C VAL A 144 -4.27 -0.57 8.26
N LEU A 145 -4.27 0.41 9.17
CA LEU A 145 -3.20 0.57 10.15
C LEU A 145 -3.75 0.45 11.57
N ASP A 146 -2.90 0.07 12.53
CA ASP A 146 -3.21 0.15 13.96
C ASP A 146 -2.63 1.45 14.52
N PRO A 147 -3.46 2.49 14.76
CA PRO A 147 -2.96 3.80 15.14
C PRO A 147 -2.25 3.80 16.51
N VAL A 148 -2.60 2.87 17.39
CA VAL A 148 -1.97 2.75 18.72
C VAL A 148 -0.56 2.15 18.59
N ARG A 149 -0.43 1.05 17.84
CA ARG A 149 0.89 0.44 17.58
C ARG A 149 1.77 1.38 16.76
N TYR A 150 1.20 2.01 15.73
CA TYR A 150 1.96 2.94 14.90
C TYR A 150 2.42 4.15 15.68
N PHE A 151 1.57 4.76 16.52
CA PHE A 151 1.98 5.84 17.41
C PHE A 151 3.14 5.43 18.33
N LYS A 152 3.06 4.25 18.94
CA LYS A 152 4.15 3.71 19.77
C LYS A 152 5.44 3.51 18.95
N PHE A 153 5.33 3.12 17.69
CA PHE A 153 6.48 2.93 16.82
C PHE A 153 7.10 4.26 16.41
N LEU A 154 6.32 5.19 15.86
CA LEU A 154 6.80 6.46 15.32
C LEU A 154 7.34 7.41 16.40
N SER A 155 6.86 7.29 17.66
CA SER A 155 7.30 8.14 18.76
C SER A 155 8.57 7.62 19.46
N ARG A 156 9.15 6.50 19.03
CA ARG A 156 10.42 6.00 19.58
C ARG A 156 11.54 7.02 19.40
N GLY A 157 12.14 7.43 20.52
CA GLY A 157 13.22 8.44 20.52
C GLY A 157 12.75 9.87 20.23
N LEU A 158 11.44 10.11 20.16
CA LEU A 158 10.82 11.42 19.94
C LEU A 158 9.98 11.84 21.17
N ASN A 159 9.58 13.11 21.22
CA ASN A 159 8.64 13.59 22.22
C ASN A 159 7.20 13.20 21.84
N GLY A 160 6.72 12.08 22.37
CA GLY A 160 5.38 11.57 22.11
C GLY A 160 4.25 12.49 22.62
N GLU A 161 4.47 13.27 23.67
CA GLU A 161 3.49 14.22 24.18
C GLU A 161 3.27 15.37 23.18
N ASN A 162 4.32 15.88 22.56
CA ASN A 162 4.24 16.87 21.50
C ASN A 162 3.52 16.33 20.27
N ILE A 163 3.83 15.10 19.87
CA ILE A 163 3.13 14.44 18.75
C ILE A 163 1.65 14.27 19.09
N LEU A 164 1.33 13.81 20.31
CA LEU A 164 -0.07 13.65 20.74
C LEU A 164 -0.81 15.00 20.83
N LYS A 165 -0.12 16.06 21.25
CA LYS A 165 -0.64 17.43 21.25
C LYS A 165 -1.02 17.85 19.82
N TRP A 166 -0.14 17.66 18.86
CA TRP A 166 -0.39 17.95 17.44
C TRP A 166 -1.55 17.12 16.88
N LEU A 167 -1.68 15.87 17.32
CA LEU A 167 -2.80 14.97 17.02
C LEU A 167 -4.08 15.33 17.80
N HIS A 168 -4.16 16.51 18.43
CA HIS A 168 -5.31 16.94 19.24
C HIS A 168 -5.74 15.93 20.31
N GLY A 169 -4.78 15.25 20.92
CA GLY A 169 -4.99 14.31 22.01
C GLY A 169 -5.50 12.92 21.58
N SER A 170 -5.58 12.63 20.29
CA SER A 170 -6.10 11.34 19.81
C SER A 170 -5.23 10.74 18.72
N VAL A 171 -4.66 9.57 19.00
CA VAL A 171 -3.92 8.78 18.01
C VAL A 171 -4.79 8.31 16.84
N LEU A 172 -6.12 8.24 17.02
CA LEU A 172 -7.08 7.90 15.96
C LEU A 172 -7.07 8.90 14.80
N ASN A 173 -6.50 10.08 14.99
CA ASN A 173 -6.35 11.04 13.91
C ASN A 173 -5.34 10.58 12.85
N ILE A 174 -4.40 9.68 13.19
CA ILE A 174 -3.51 9.03 12.24
C ILE A 174 -4.33 8.16 11.28
N ASP A 175 -5.18 7.31 11.82
CA ASP A 175 -6.04 6.41 11.05
C ASP A 175 -7.02 7.19 10.16
N ARG A 176 -7.72 8.19 10.71
CA ARG A 176 -8.62 9.05 9.93
C ARG A 176 -7.94 9.73 8.75
N TRP A 177 -6.68 10.14 8.95
CA TRP A 177 -5.90 10.76 7.91
C TRP A 177 -5.50 9.76 6.83
N HIS A 178 -5.08 8.57 7.21
CA HIS A 178 -4.80 7.47 6.32
C HIS A 178 -6.03 7.09 5.48
N GLU A 179 -7.20 6.94 6.11
CA GLU A 179 -8.45 6.64 5.42
C GLU A 179 -8.86 7.72 4.41
N ARG A 180 -8.50 8.97 4.63
CA ARG A 180 -8.74 10.03 3.66
C ARG A 180 -8.00 9.79 2.33
N TYR A 181 -6.78 9.27 2.38
CA TYR A 181 -6.04 8.88 1.17
C TYR A 181 -6.62 7.62 0.54
N ASN A 182 -7.06 6.69 1.35
CA ASN A 182 -7.76 5.49 0.90
C ASN A 182 -9.04 5.86 0.11
N MET A 183 -9.84 6.78 0.63
CA MET A 183 -11.01 7.32 -0.08
C MET A 183 -10.64 8.04 -1.38
N GLU A 184 -9.50 8.72 -1.44
CA GLU A 184 -9.02 9.35 -2.67
C GLU A 184 -8.66 8.31 -3.73
N VAL A 185 -8.06 7.17 -3.35
CA VAL A 185 -7.82 6.04 -4.28
C VAL A 185 -9.13 5.54 -4.87
N MET A 186 -10.17 5.35 -4.03
CA MET A 186 -11.50 4.95 -4.50
C MET A 186 -12.11 5.98 -5.46
N ARG A 187 -12.01 7.28 -5.12
CA ARG A 187 -12.47 8.39 -5.96
C ARG A 187 -11.79 8.40 -7.33
N LEU A 188 -10.48 8.19 -7.35
CA LEU A 188 -9.69 8.12 -8.58
C LEU A 188 -10.13 6.94 -9.46
N GLY A 189 -10.42 5.77 -8.86
CA GLY A 189 -10.97 4.63 -9.59
C GLY A 189 -12.25 4.99 -10.35
N VAL A 190 -13.18 5.65 -9.68
CA VAL A 190 -14.45 6.12 -10.28
C VAL A 190 -14.19 7.16 -11.38
N LEU A 191 -13.43 8.22 -11.08
CA LEU A 191 -13.18 9.32 -12.01
C LEU A 191 -12.44 8.90 -13.28
N THR A 192 -11.53 7.95 -13.14
CA THR A 192 -10.70 7.49 -14.26
C THR A 192 -11.25 6.23 -14.93
N HIS A 193 -12.38 5.69 -14.44
CA HIS A 193 -12.88 4.38 -14.86
C HIS A 193 -11.79 3.30 -14.80
N THR A 194 -11.07 3.27 -13.67
CA THR A 194 -10.00 2.30 -13.41
C THR A 194 -10.49 1.33 -12.33
N PRO A 195 -10.39 0.01 -12.53
CA PRO A 195 -10.76 -0.96 -11.52
C PRO A 195 -9.99 -0.73 -10.20
N VAL A 196 -10.68 -0.91 -9.09
CA VAL A 196 -10.11 -0.86 -7.74
C VAL A 196 -10.35 -2.19 -7.06
N ILE A 197 -9.29 -2.81 -6.57
CA ILE A 197 -9.38 -3.99 -5.71
C ILE A 197 -9.36 -3.51 -4.27
N ASP A 198 -10.43 -3.78 -3.55
CA ASP A 198 -10.56 -3.45 -2.13
C ASP A 198 -9.78 -4.46 -1.28
N ILE A 199 -8.60 -4.05 -0.83
CA ILE A 199 -7.80 -4.83 0.13
C ILE A 199 -7.94 -4.31 1.56
N THR A 200 -8.75 -3.27 1.79
CA THR A 200 -9.04 -2.71 3.13
C THR A 200 -10.07 -3.55 3.86
N SER A 201 -11.19 -3.85 3.19
CA SER A 201 -12.35 -4.51 3.80
C SER A 201 -12.02 -5.87 4.41
N VAL A 202 -11.10 -6.64 3.80
CA VAL A 202 -10.72 -7.97 4.34
C VAL A 202 -10.07 -7.90 5.72
N PHE A 203 -9.46 -6.78 6.07
CA PHE A 203 -8.97 -6.53 7.43
C PHE A 203 -10.10 -6.06 8.36
N LEU A 204 -10.94 -5.12 7.89
CA LEU A 204 -12.05 -4.54 8.67
C LEU A 204 -13.09 -5.59 9.07
N GLU A 205 -13.27 -6.63 8.29
CA GLU A 205 -14.11 -7.78 8.61
C GLU A 205 -13.56 -8.64 9.77
N ARG A 206 -12.30 -8.45 10.15
CA ARG A 206 -11.66 -9.18 11.24
C ARG A 206 -11.89 -8.47 12.57
N ARG A 207 -12.39 -9.20 13.56
CA ARG A 207 -12.64 -8.65 14.91
C ARG A 207 -11.37 -8.03 15.53
N ASN A 208 -10.22 -8.66 15.29
CA ASN A 208 -8.90 -8.24 15.78
C ASN A 208 -7.96 -8.03 14.59
N TYR A 209 -8.25 -7.03 13.74
CA TYR A 209 -7.45 -6.78 12.54
C TYR A 209 -5.95 -6.52 12.83
N SER A 210 -5.64 -6.01 14.03
CA SER A 210 -4.26 -5.78 14.48
C SER A 210 -3.40 -7.05 14.50
N ASP A 211 -4.02 -8.25 14.60
CA ASP A 211 -3.29 -9.52 14.57
C ASP A 211 -2.71 -9.84 13.19
N TYR A 212 -3.18 -9.16 12.16
CA TYR A 212 -2.72 -9.26 10.77
C TYR A 212 -1.68 -8.21 10.38
N LEU A 213 -1.28 -7.36 11.35
CA LEU A 213 -0.25 -6.35 11.18
C LEU A 213 1.03 -6.73 11.94
N CYS A 214 2.15 -6.21 11.47
CA CYS A 214 3.42 -6.25 12.17
C CYS A 214 3.39 -5.38 13.45
N GLU A 215 4.45 -5.46 14.23
CA GLU A 215 4.60 -4.72 15.49
C GLU A 215 4.65 -3.20 15.32
N ASP A 216 5.01 -2.73 14.12
CA ASP A 216 5.00 -1.31 13.77
C ASP A 216 3.60 -0.75 13.54
N GLY A 217 2.59 -1.60 13.38
CA GLY A 217 1.19 -1.22 13.21
C GLY A 217 0.81 -0.75 11.80
N ILE A 218 1.73 -0.81 10.81
CA ILE A 218 1.47 -0.36 9.43
C ILE A 218 1.71 -1.42 8.37
N HIS A 219 2.69 -2.30 8.56
CA HIS A 219 2.94 -3.35 7.59
C HIS A 219 2.08 -4.57 7.87
N PRO A 220 1.38 -5.12 6.87
CA PRO A 220 0.78 -6.44 7.00
C PRO A 220 1.86 -7.48 7.35
N ASN A 221 1.57 -8.38 8.28
CA ASN A 221 2.40 -9.55 8.49
C ASN A 221 2.08 -10.64 7.45
N GLU A 222 2.66 -11.83 7.53
CA GLU A 222 2.45 -12.88 6.53
C GLU A 222 0.98 -13.31 6.41
N GLU A 223 0.23 -13.30 7.52
CA GLU A 223 -1.21 -13.56 7.51
C GLU A 223 -2.00 -12.38 6.94
N GLY A 224 -1.56 -11.14 7.17
CA GLY A 224 -2.12 -9.96 6.51
C GLY A 224 -1.90 -9.99 5.00
N HIS A 225 -0.72 -10.40 4.56
CA HIS A 225 -0.45 -10.62 3.13
C HIS A 225 -1.30 -11.75 2.53
N ARG A 226 -1.66 -12.77 3.31
CA ARG A 226 -2.62 -13.79 2.89
C ARG A 226 -4.02 -13.21 2.69
N LEU A 227 -4.47 -12.32 3.57
CA LEU A 227 -5.75 -11.63 3.39
C LEU A 227 -5.77 -10.77 2.10
N ILE A 228 -4.67 -10.09 1.79
CA ILE A 228 -4.56 -9.33 0.52
C ILE A 228 -4.64 -10.26 -0.69
N GLU A 229 -3.96 -11.42 -0.65
CA GLU A 229 -4.07 -12.44 -1.71
C GLU A 229 -5.53 -12.89 -1.88
N GLU A 230 -6.23 -13.19 -0.77
CA GLU A 230 -7.65 -13.59 -0.79
C GLU A 230 -8.53 -12.53 -1.47
N ALA A 231 -8.37 -11.25 -1.10
CA ALA A 231 -9.11 -10.15 -1.71
C ALA A 231 -8.88 -10.06 -3.24
N ILE A 232 -7.64 -10.24 -3.69
CA ILE A 232 -7.30 -10.24 -5.11
C ILE A 232 -7.94 -11.43 -5.81
N ILE A 233 -7.87 -12.63 -5.24
CA ILE A 233 -8.48 -13.84 -5.81
C ILE A 233 -9.99 -13.68 -5.88
N ASP A 234 -10.64 -13.18 -4.83
CA ASP A 234 -12.09 -12.98 -4.81
C ASP A 234 -12.54 -11.91 -5.83
N TYR A 235 -11.74 -10.86 -6.01
CA TYR A 235 -11.97 -9.91 -7.09
C TYR A 235 -11.91 -10.60 -8.46
N LEU A 236 -10.85 -11.37 -8.74
CA LEU A 236 -10.68 -12.05 -10.02
C LEU A 236 -11.80 -13.07 -10.30
N LYS A 237 -12.31 -13.77 -9.28
CA LYS A 237 -13.47 -14.67 -9.40
C LYS A 237 -14.74 -13.89 -9.74
N ARG A 238 -15.01 -12.80 -9.02
CA ARG A 238 -16.18 -11.95 -9.24
C ARG A 238 -16.20 -11.38 -10.65
N GLU A 239 -15.05 -10.97 -11.16
CA GLU A 239 -14.88 -10.48 -12.54
C GLU A 239 -14.79 -11.62 -13.58
N LYS A 240 -14.93 -12.89 -13.17
CA LYS A 240 -14.85 -14.10 -14.03
C LYS A 240 -13.52 -14.21 -14.78
N MET A 241 -12.46 -13.68 -14.22
CA MET A 241 -11.10 -13.76 -14.78
C MET A 241 -10.41 -15.07 -14.44
N ILE A 242 -10.85 -15.74 -13.40
CA ILE A 242 -10.42 -17.08 -12.97
C ILE A 242 -11.63 -17.96 -12.66
N ALA A 243 -11.41 -19.29 -12.69
CA ALA A 243 -12.43 -20.29 -12.37
C ALA A 243 -12.48 -20.56 -10.85
#